data_a177d12eb826d228ad4f3b795a368b4d
#
_entry.id   a177d12eb826d228ad4f3b795a368b4d
#
_cell.length_a   1.000
_cell.length_b   1.000
_cell.length_c   1.000
_cell.angle_alpha   90.00
_cell.angle_beta   90.00
_cell.angle_gamma   90.00
#
_symmetry.space_group_name_H-M   'P 1'
#
loop_
_entity.id
_entity.type
_entity.pdbx_description
1 polymer ?
#
loop_
_entity_poly.entity_id
_entity_poly.type
_entity_poly.pdbx_seq_one_letter_code
_entity_poly.pdbx_strand_id
1 'polypeptide(L)'
;MLTAGVVAVQGDVTEHAEAIRRAGAEHDRETEIVEIRTSGLVPDCDVLLMPGGESTTISRHLHGEGIAPEIRDHVAAGKPVLATCAGLIVASADARDDRVEPLGLLDVTVDRNAFGRQKDSFEARLPVDGLDDPFPAVFIRAPAIADAGAAEVLAEWDGRPVAVRQGPVVGTAFHPELTPDTRVHRVAFFDD
;
A
#
# COMPACT_ATOMS: atom_id res chain seq x y z
N MET A 1 6.67 18.66 10.77
CA MET A 1 5.87 18.57 9.55
C MET A 1 6.24 17.26 8.87
N LEU A 2 5.29 16.53 8.31
CA LEU A 2 5.46 15.27 7.58
C LEU A 2 5.10 15.51 6.12
N THR A 3 6.00 15.20 5.19
CA THR A 3 5.73 15.30 3.75
C THR A 3 5.33 13.91 3.23
N ALA A 4 4.05 13.75 2.93
CA ALA A 4 3.49 12.48 2.46
C ALA A 4 3.24 12.52 0.95
N GLY A 5 3.97 11.68 0.21
CA GLY A 5 3.76 11.49 -1.22
C GLY A 5 2.64 10.48 -1.46
N VAL A 6 1.68 10.84 -2.30
CA VAL A 6 0.64 9.92 -2.77
C VAL A 6 0.81 9.72 -4.26
N VAL A 7 1.02 8.47 -4.69
CA VAL A 7 1.10 8.12 -6.11
C VAL A 7 -0.25 8.37 -6.75
N ALA A 8 -0.34 9.42 -7.58
CA ALA A 8 -1.59 9.99 -8.06
C ALA A 8 -1.85 9.65 -9.54
N VAL A 9 -1.72 8.38 -9.90
CA VAL A 9 -2.01 7.86 -11.25
C VAL A 9 -3.48 7.53 -11.37
N GLN A 10 -3.99 6.77 -10.42
CA GLN A 10 -5.38 6.29 -10.34
C GLN A 10 -5.74 5.98 -8.90
N GLY A 11 -7.04 5.71 -8.66
CA GLY A 11 -7.57 5.19 -7.42
C GLY A 11 -7.87 6.25 -6.37
N ASP A 12 -7.89 5.82 -5.13
CA ASP A 12 -8.41 6.57 -3.98
C ASP A 12 -7.39 7.58 -3.43
N VAL A 13 -6.87 8.45 -4.31
CA VAL A 13 -5.82 9.46 -3.99
C VAL A 13 -6.28 10.40 -2.88
N THR A 14 -7.52 10.90 -2.98
CA THR A 14 -8.10 11.80 -1.98
C THR A 14 -8.27 11.11 -0.63
N GLU A 15 -8.79 9.89 -0.62
CA GLU A 15 -9.02 9.07 0.56
C GLU A 15 -7.70 8.77 1.28
N HIS A 16 -6.64 8.42 0.53
CA HIS A 16 -5.29 8.25 1.09
C HIS A 16 -4.75 9.55 1.69
N ALA A 17 -4.90 10.68 1.00
CA ALA A 17 -4.47 11.97 1.51
C ALA A 17 -5.20 12.36 2.81
N GLU A 18 -6.49 12.11 2.89
CA GLU A 18 -7.28 12.36 4.09
C GLU A 18 -6.90 11.41 5.24
N ALA A 19 -6.69 10.12 4.94
CA ALA A 19 -6.31 9.13 5.94
C ALA A 19 -4.95 9.46 6.58
N ILE A 20 -3.94 9.79 5.79
CA ILE A 20 -2.61 10.14 6.32
C ILE A 20 -2.62 11.47 7.08
N ARG A 21 -3.45 12.45 6.69
CA ARG A 21 -3.62 13.68 7.48
C ARG A 21 -4.23 13.39 8.85
N ARG A 22 -5.26 12.51 8.91
CA ARG A 22 -5.86 12.09 10.20
C ARG A 22 -4.82 11.37 11.06
N ALA A 23 -4.12 10.38 10.50
CA ALA A 23 -3.08 9.66 11.23
C ALA A 23 -1.97 10.59 11.72
N GLY A 24 -1.51 11.52 10.89
CA GLY A 24 -0.52 12.52 11.28
C GLY A 24 -0.99 13.41 12.44
N ALA A 25 -2.25 13.87 12.39
CA ALA A 25 -2.82 14.68 13.46
C ALA A 25 -2.92 13.94 14.80
N GLU A 26 -3.20 12.63 14.79
CA GLU A 26 -3.21 11.78 15.99
C GLU A 26 -1.81 11.62 16.62
N HIS A 27 -0.74 11.88 15.84
CA HIS A 27 0.66 11.85 16.25
C HIS A 27 1.31 13.23 16.34
N ASP A 28 0.52 14.31 16.47
CA ASP A 28 0.99 15.70 16.55
C ASP A 28 1.89 16.10 15.36
N ARG A 29 1.64 15.52 14.17
CA ARG A 29 2.37 15.80 12.93
C ARG A 29 1.47 16.50 11.92
N GLU A 30 1.75 17.77 11.65
CA GLU A 30 1.17 18.45 10.49
C GLU A 30 1.65 17.75 9.20
N THR A 31 0.72 17.42 8.31
CA THR A 31 0.99 16.62 7.11
C THR A 31 0.73 17.41 5.84
N GLU A 32 1.79 17.62 5.05
CA GLU A 32 1.74 18.12 3.69
C GLU A 32 1.60 16.96 2.71
N ILE A 33 0.71 17.10 1.72
CA ILE A 33 0.49 16.08 0.68
C ILE A 33 1.13 16.51 -0.62
N VAL A 34 1.92 15.63 -1.19
CA VAL A 34 2.51 15.75 -2.52
C VAL A 34 1.90 14.69 -3.44
N GLU A 35 1.13 15.10 -4.44
CA GLU A 35 0.63 14.19 -5.47
C GLU A 35 1.75 13.86 -6.46
N ILE A 36 2.16 12.59 -6.51
CA ILE A 36 3.25 12.11 -7.36
C ILE A 36 2.68 11.67 -8.70
N ARG A 37 2.88 12.48 -9.72
CA ARG A 37 2.47 12.21 -11.11
C ARG A 37 3.65 12.10 -12.07
N THR A 38 4.79 12.67 -11.69
CA THR A 38 6.03 12.72 -12.48
C THR A 38 7.23 12.46 -11.59
N SER A 39 8.37 12.12 -12.16
CA SER A 39 9.64 12.00 -11.44
C SER A 39 10.09 13.32 -10.81
N GLY A 40 10.98 13.24 -9.84
CA GLY A 40 11.57 14.37 -9.13
C GLY A 40 10.81 14.77 -7.86
N LEU A 41 9.66 14.17 -7.55
CA LEU A 41 8.86 14.52 -6.38
C LEU A 41 9.07 13.55 -5.20
N VAL A 42 9.37 12.28 -5.46
CA VAL A 42 9.55 11.25 -4.42
C VAL A 42 10.72 11.54 -3.47
N PRO A 43 11.86 12.09 -3.93
CA PRO A 43 13.00 12.34 -3.03
C PRO A 43 12.68 13.26 -1.85
N ASP A 44 11.76 14.22 -2.02
CA ASP A 44 11.39 15.19 -0.99
C ASP A 44 10.33 14.66 -0.01
N CYS A 45 9.80 13.46 -0.24
CA CYS A 45 8.81 12.84 0.63
C CYS A 45 9.47 12.10 1.80
N ASP A 46 8.84 12.19 2.99
CA ASP A 46 9.20 11.40 4.16
C ASP A 46 8.58 10.01 4.12
N VAL A 47 7.35 9.92 3.64
CA VAL A 47 6.55 8.68 3.52
C VAL A 47 5.85 8.61 2.16
N LEU A 48 5.54 7.40 1.69
CA LEU A 48 4.83 7.18 0.44
C LEU A 48 3.57 6.33 0.64
N LEU A 49 2.52 6.70 -0.10
CA LEU A 49 1.29 5.92 -0.24
C LEU A 49 1.14 5.52 -1.72
N MET A 50 0.96 4.23 -1.94
CA MET A 50 0.70 3.63 -3.26
C MET A 50 -0.75 3.11 -3.29
N PRO A 51 -1.69 3.91 -3.82
CA PRO A 51 -3.12 3.60 -3.84
C PRO A 51 -3.47 2.37 -4.69
N GLY A 52 -4.71 1.90 -4.48
CA GLY A 52 -5.38 0.97 -5.37
C GLY A 52 -5.61 1.56 -6.78
N GLY A 53 -6.35 0.83 -7.60
CA GLY A 53 -6.67 1.21 -8.97
C GLY A 53 -6.43 0.05 -9.94
N GLU A 54 -6.01 0.34 -11.17
CA GLU A 54 -5.68 -0.66 -12.17
C GLU A 54 -4.15 -0.87 -12.26
N SER A 55 -3.68 -2.04 -11.81
CA SER A 55 -2.25 -2.30 -11.61
C SER A 55 -1.40 -2.20 -12.87
N THR A 56 -1.93 -2.57 -14.04
CA THR A 56 -1.18 -2.46 -15.30
C THR A 56 -0.98 -1.01 -15.72
N THR A 57 -1.97 -0.15 -15.48
CA THR A 57 -1.87 1.29 -15.74
C THR A 57 -0.91 1.95 -14.76
N ILE A 58 -0.99 1.62 -13.47
CA ILE A 58 -0.10 2.16 -12.43
C ILE A 58 1.36 1.76 -12.76
N SER A 59 1.63 0.48 -12.98
CA SER A 59 2.95 -0.02 -13.31
C SER A 59 3.54 0.69 -14.53
N ARG A 60 2.81 0.73 -15.64
CA ARG A 60 3.25 1.40 -16.87
C ARG A 60 3.55 2.87 -16.67
N HIS A 61 2.74 3.59 -15.90
CA HIS A 61 2.97 5.00 -15.62
C HIS A 61 4.22 5.21 -14.77
N LEU A 62 4.38 4.46 -13.68
CA LEU A 62 5.55 4.58 -12.80
C LEU A 62 6.87 4.34 -13.56
N HIS A 63 6.91 3.37 -14.44
CA HIS A 63 8.09 3.10 -15.28
C HIS A 63 8.25 4.15 -16.38
N GLY A 64 7.18 4.53 -17.05
CA GLY A 64 7.21 5.50 -18.15
C GLY A 64 7.62 6.91 -17.72
N GLU A 65 7.21 7.35 -16.56
CA GLU A 65 7.54 8.67 -15.99
C GLU A 65 8.84 8.68 -15.16
N GLY A 66 9.52 7.55 -15.03
CA GLY A 66 10.76 7.43 -14.25
C GLY A 66 10.57 7.51 -12.73
N ILE A 67 9.35 7.27 -12.23
CA ILE A 67 9.03 7.30 -10.79
C ILE A 67 9.49 6.00 -10.11
N ALA A 68 9.45 4.87 -10.83
CA ALA A 68 9.78 3.56 -10.27
C ALA A 68 11.17 3.48 -9.60
N PRO A 69 12.27 3.98 -10.20
CA PRO A 69 13.57 4.01 -9.53
C PRO A 69 13.56 4.88 -8.27
N GLU A 70 12.87 6.03 -8.28
CA GLU A 70 12.80 6.92 -7.11
C GLU A 70 12.10 6.24 -5.92
N ILE A 71 11.04 5.45 -6.17
CA ILE A 71 10.37 4.66 -5.11
C ILE A 71 11.31 3.60 -4.55
N ARG A 72 12.09 2.91 -5.40
CA ARG A 72 13.10 1.94 -4.93
C ARG A 72 14.18 2.60 -4.08
N ASP A 73 14.65 3.77 -4.49
CA ASP A 73 15.64 4.56 -3.73
C ASP A 73 15.08 5.03 -2.39
N HIS A 74 13.80 5.45 -2.35
CA HIS A 74 13.08 5.82 -1.13
C HIS A 74 13.05 4.65 -0.12
N VAL A 75 12.69 3.46 -0.58
CA VAL A 75 12.70 2.24 0.27
C VAL A 75 14.12 1.84 0.68
N ALA A 76 15.09 1.92 -0.23
CA ALA A 76 16.50 1.63 0.08
C ALA A 76 17.09 2.60 1.11
N ALA A 77 16.58 3.83 1.18
CA ALA A 77 16.90 4.81 2.22
C ALA A 77 16.20 4.54 3.56
N GLY A 78 15.40 3.48 3.68
CA GLY A 78 14.66 3.12 4.88
C GLY A 78 13.39 3.93 5.09
N LYS A 79 12.96 4.71 4.11
CA LYS A 79 11.74 5.54 4.22
C LYS A 79 10.48 4.69 4.00
N PRO A 80 9.42 4.89 4.81
CA PRO A 80 8.26 4.00 4.81
C PRO A 80 7.31 4.17 3.63
N VAL A 81 6.70 3.04 3.25
CA VAL A 81 5.71 2.93 2.17
C VAL A 81 4.50 2.13 2.64
N LEU A 82 3.29 2.61 2.37
CA LEU A 82 2.05 1.84 2.46
C LEU A 82 1.50 1.60 1.05
N ALA A 83 1.44 0.33 0.65
CA ALA A 83 0.92 -0.10 -0.65
C ALA A 83 -0.41 -0.86 -0.48
N THR A 84 -1.49 -0.39 -1.09
CA THR A 84 -2.83 -0.94 -0.90
C THR A 84 -3.41 -1.50 -2.20
N CYS A 85 -4.05 -2.65 -2.15
CA CYS A 85 -4.76 -3.28 -3.26
C CYS A 85 -3.88 -3.37 -4.54
N ALA A 86 -4.16 -2.60 -5.60
CA ALA A 86 -3.33 -2.55 -6.80
C ALA A 86 -1.92 -2.01 -6.52
N GLY A 87 -1.75 -1.14 -5.53
CA GLY A 87 -0.45 -0.70 -5.04
C GLY A 87 0.39 -1.87 -4.51
N LEU A 88 -0.23 -2.80 -3.76
CA LEU A 88 0.43 -4.04 -3.32
C LEU A 88 0.86 -4.91 -4.51
N ILE A 89 0.02 -5.04 -5.55
CA ILE A 89 0.36 -5.80 -6.76
C ILE A 89 1.63 -5.22 -7.40
N VAL A 90 1.71 -3.90 -7.55
CA VAL A 90 2.86 -3.22 -8.16
C VAL A 90 4.08 -3.26 -7.25
N ALA A 91 3.91 -3.23 -5.92
CA ALA A 91 5.00 -3.32 -4.95
C ALA A 91 5.60 -4.73 -4.82
N SER A 92 4.91 -5.78 -5.26
CA SER A 92 5.32 -7.18 -5.14
C SER A 92 6.60 -7.51 -5.92
N ALA A 93 7.16 -8.69 -5.67
CA ALA A 93 8.23 -9.27 -6.48
C ALA A 93 7.68 -9.98 -7.74
N ASP A 94 6.47 -10.57 -7.62
CA ASP A 94 5.78 -11.26 -8.72
C ASP A 94 4.28 -11.00 -8.66
N ALA A 95 3.73 -10.43 -9.72
CA ALA A 95 2.31 -10.13 -9.87
C ALA A 95 1.53 -11.21 -10.63
N ARG A 96 2.18 -12.30 -11.08
CA ARG A 96 1.62 -13.36 -11.94
C ARG A 96 0.86 -12.83 -13.16
N ASP A 97 1.31 -11.69 -13.69
CA ASP A 97 0.73 -11.02 -14.86
C ASP A 97 1.82 -10.27 -15.61
N ASP A 98 2.17 -10.76 -16.79
CA ASP A 98 3.24 -10.19 -17.64
C ASP A 98 3.01 -8.73 -18.06
N ARG A 99 1.81 -8.20 -17.85
CA ARG A 99 1.46 -6.80 -18.14
C ARG A 99 1.81 -5.87 -16.99
N VAL A 100 2.18 -6.39 -15.83
CA VAL A 100 2.63 -5.64 -14.66
C VAL A 100 4.12 -5.85 -14.51
N GLU A 101 4.90 -4.79 -14.60
CA GLU A 101 6.31 -4.79 -14.21
C GLU A 101 6.38 -4.39 -12.72
N PRO A 102 6.59 -5.35 -11.80
CA PRO A 102 6.56 -5.07 -10.37
C PRO A 102 7.82 -4.33 -9.93
N LEU A 103 7.72 -3.60 -8.81
CA LEU A 103 8.81 -2.83 -8.25
C LEU A 103 9.78 -3.67 -7.40
N GLY A 104 9.35 -4.83 -6.93
CA GLY A 104 10.17 -5.70 -6.08
C GLY A 104 10.46 -5.11 -4.69
N LEU A 105 9.52 -4.33 -4.13
CA LEU A 105 9.67 -3.73 -2.80
C LEU A 105 9.36 -4.73 -1.69
N LEU A 106 8.51 -5.71 -1.98
CA LEU A 106 8.09 -6.81 -1.10
C LEU A 106 8.40 -8.13 -1.80
N ASP A 107 9.08 -9.05 -1.11
CA ASP A 107 9.33 -10.42 -1.59
C ASP A 107 8.07 -11.28 -1.42
N VAL A 108 7.03 -10.89 -2.13
CA VAL A 108 5.73 -11.59 -2.15
C VAL A 108 5.29 -11.88 -3.57
N THR A 109 4.55 -12.98 -3.74
CA THR A 109 3.83 -13.29 -4.98
C THR A 109 2.36 -12.94 -4.80
N VAL A 110 1.80 -12.14 -5.69
CA VAL A 110 0.42 -11.66 -5.61
C VAL A 110 -0.38 -12.17 -6.79
N ASP A 111 -1.52 -12.79 -6.51
CA ASP A 111 -2.51 -13.17 -7.52
C ASP A 111 -3.63 -12.14 -7.56
N ARG A 112 -3.66 -11.33 -8.61
CA ARG A 112 -4.64 -10.25 -8.79
C ARG A 112 -6.06 -10.75 -9.06
N ASN A 113 -6.25 -12.00 -9.40
CA ASN A 113 -7.54 -12.58 -9.76
C ASN A 113 -7.97 -13.72 -8.83
N ALA A 114 -7.37 -13.86 -7.66
CA ALA A 114 -7.57 -15.00 -6.78
C ALA A 114 -9.01 -15.15 -6.25
N PHE A 115 -9.76 -14.06 -6.13
CA PHE A 115 -11.19 -14.08 -5.75
C PHE A 115 -12.13 -14.21 -6.96
N GLY A 116 -11.58 -14.55 -8.14
CA GLY A 116 -12.31 -14.73 -9.38
C GLY A 116 -12.94 -13.45 -9.93
N ARG A 117 -13.94 -13.60 -10.84
CA ARG A 117 -14.74 -12.48 -11.36
C ARG A 117 -15.81 -11.99 -10.39
N GLN A 118 -15.90 -12.58 -9.26
CA GLN A 118 -16.78 -12.23 -8.15
C GLN A 118 -16.11 -11.12 -7.36
N LYS A 119 -16.38 -10.08 -7.57
CA LYS A 119 -16.90 -8.86 -7.38
C LYS A 119 -17.40 -8.43 -6.03
N ASP A 120 -17.34 -9.21 -4.99
CA ASP A 120 -17.98 -8.85 -3.75
C ASP A 120 -17.01 -8.01 -2.94
N SER A 121 -17.32 -6.73 -2.88
CA SER A 121 -16.80 -5.86 -1.85
C SER A 121 -17.41 -6.34 -0.53
N PHE A 122 -16.58 -6.52 0.48
CA PHE A 122 -17.03 -6.91 1.82
C PHE A 122 -16.19 -6.23 2.89
N GLU A 123 -16.74 -6.17 4.08
CA GLU A 123 -16.04 -5.70 5.27
C GLU A 123 -15.80 -6.85 6.23
N ALA A 124 -14.66 -6.85 6.90
CA ALA A 124 -14.30 -7.85 7.89
C ALA A 124 -13.61 -7.21 9.10
N ARG A 125 -13.88 -7.78 10.28
CA ARG A 125 -13.11 -7.46 11.49
C ARG A 125 -11.86 -8.33 11.49
N LEU A 126 -10.72 -7.74 11.18
CA LEU A 126 -9.46 -8.43 10.90
C LEU A 126 -8.47 -8.23 12.05
N PRO A 127 -8.06 -9.30 12.75
CA PRO A 127 -6.89 -9.22 13.62
C PRO A 127 -5.65 -8.85 12.80
N VAL A 128 -4.94 -7.82 13.23
CA VAL A 128 -3.70 -7.34 12.60
C VAL A 128 -2.63 -7.28 13.67
N ASP A 129 -1.47 -7.85 13.42
CA ASP A 129 -0.35 -7.80 14.35
C ASP A 129 0.06 -6.33 14.61
N GLY A 130 0.30 -6.02 15.88
CA GLY A 130 0.54 -4.65 16.34
C GLY A 130 -0.72 -3.84 16.67
N LEU A 131 -1.93 -4.42 16.54
CA LEU A 131 -3.18 -3.78 16.94
C LEU A 131 -3.86 -4.55 18.06
N ASP A 132 -4.33 -3.84 19.10
CA ASP A 132 -5.00 -4.44 20.25
C ASP A 132 -6.39 -5.00 19.91
N ASP A 133 -7.10 -4.34 18.98
CA ASP A 133 -8.46 -4.71 18.55
C ASP A 133 -8.50 -4.97 17.04
N PRO A 134 -9.40 -5.87 16.57
CA PRO A 134 -9.58 -6.13 15.15
C PRO A 134 -9.85 -4.87 14.33
N PHE A 135 -9.16 -4.74 13.21
CA PHE A 135 -9.30 -3.62 12.26
C PHE A 135 -10.52 -3.81 11.34
N PRO A 136 -11.32 -2.76 11.07
CA PRO A 136 -12.43 -2.82 10.13
C PRO A 136 -11.90 -2.77 8.68
N ALA A 137 -11.51 -3.90 8.12
CA ALA A 137 -10.93 -4.00 6.80
C ALA A 137 -11.99 -3.98 5.70
N VAL A 138 -11.79 -3.12 4.70
CA VAL A 138 -12.66 -3.01 3.51
C VAL A 138 -11.97 -3.66 2.32
N PHE A 139 -12.56 -4.71 1.78
CA PHE A 139 -12.06 -5.44 0.60
C PHE A 139 -12.89 -5.07 -0.62
N ILE A 140 -12.24 -4.63 -1.70
CA ILE A 140 -12.88 -4.28 -2.97
C ILE A 140 -12.10 -4.98 -4.08
N ARG A 141 -12.65 -6.05 -4.65
CA ARG A 141 -11.98 -6.85 -5.70
C ARG A 141 -10.51 -7.11 -5.36
N ALA A 142 -10.28 -7.50 -4.10
CA ALA A 142 -8.95 -7.58 -3.52
C ALA A 142 -8.07 -8.61 -4.22
N PRO A 143 -6.77 -8.35 -4.37
CA PRO A 143 -5.80 -9.38 -4.74
C PRO A 143 -5.59 -10.36 -3.57
N ALA A 144 -5.04 -11.53 -3.84
CA ALA A 144 -4.57 -12.42 -2.80
C ALA A 144 -3.05 -12.49 -2.81
N ILE A 145 -2.45 -12.52 -1.63
CA ILE A 145 -1.03 -12.86 -1.47
C ILE A 145 -0.96 -14.39 -1.55
N ALA A 146 -0.40 -14.90 -2.65
CA ALA A 146 -0.28 -16.33 -2.90
C ALA A 146 0.91 -16.94 -2.16
N ASP A 147 1.98 -16.17 -1.99
CA ASP A 147 3.17 -16.52 -1.23
C ASP A 147 3.72 -15.25 -0.56
N ALA A 148 3.92 -15.32 0.75
CA ALA A 148 4.46 -14.19 1.52
C ALA A 148 6.00 -14.12 1.47
N GLY A 149 6.69 -15.13 0.93
CA GLY A 149 8.15 -15.15 0.79
C GLY A 149 8.88 -14.83 2.10
N ALA A 150 9.73 -13.80 2.05
CA ALA A 150 10.47 -13.31 3.21
C ALA A 150 9.72 -12.21 4.00
N ALA A 151 8.52 -11.80 3.59
CA ALA A 151 7.75 -10.78 4.27
C ALA A 151 7.06 -11.35 5.53
N GLU A 152 7.01 -10.55 6.58
CA GLU A 152 6.24 -10.82 7.78
C GLU A 152 4.74 -10.70 7.48
N VAL A 153 3.95 -11.70 7.85
CA VAL A 153 2.49 -11.66 7.71
C VAL A 153 1.90 -10.93 8.92
N LEU A 154 1.27 -9.78 8.68
CA LEU A 154 0.61 -8.99 9.71
C LEU A 154 -0.85 -9.37 9.92
N ALA A 155 -1.52 -9.89 8.89
CA ALA A 155 -2.91 -10.31 8.97
C ALA A 155 -3.25 -11.37 7.94
N GLU A 156 -4.18 -12.25 8.31
CA GLU A 156 -4.75 -13.28 7.44
C GLU A 156 -6.27 -13.18 7.39
N TRP A 157 -6.85 -13.51 6.25
CA TRP A 157 -8.28 -13.70 6.04
C TRP A 157 -8.54 -14.99 5.28
N ASP A 158 -9.39 -15.84 5.85
CA ASP A 158 -9.71 -17.18 5.28
C ASP A 158 -8.45 -18.01 4.97
N GLY A 159 -7.47 -17.97 5.91
CA GLY A 159 -6.21 -18.71 5.81
C GLY A 159 -5.24 -18.17 4.74
N ARG A 160 -5.43 -16.94 4.27
CA ARG A 160 -4.55 -16.30 3.31
C ARG A 160 -3.99 -14.99 3.86
N PRO A 161 -2.71 -14.70 3.66
CA PRO A 161 -2.15 -13.40 4.00
C PRO A 161 -2.86 -12.27 3.25
N VAL A 162 -3.25 -11.22 3.98
CA VAL A 162 -3.90 -10.01 3.45
C VAL A 162 -3.22 -8.73 3.88
N ALA A 163 -2.28 -8.80 4.81
CA ALA A 163 -1.35 -7.72 5.14
C ALA A 163 0.02 -8.30 5.44
N VAL A 164 1.06 -7.63 4.94
CA VAL A 164 2.46 -8.03 5.09
C VAL A 164 3.35 -6.83 5.35
N ARG A 165 4.51 -7.08 5.96
CA ARG A 165 5.58 -6.09 6.15
C ARG A 165 6.91 -6.67 5.72
N GLN A 166 7.73 -5.85 5.06
CA GLN A 166 9.15 -6.15 4.84
C GLN A 166 9.95 -4.86 4.88
N GLY A 167 10.83 -4.76 5.88
CA GLY A 167 11.56 -3.53 6.13
C GLY A 167 10.58 -2.34 6.31
N PRO A 168 10.76 -1.23 5.60
CA PRO A 168 9.90 -0.06 5.73
C PRO A 168 8.58 -0.17 4.92
N VAL A 169 8.33 -1.28 4.24
CA VAL A 169 7.16 -1.41 3.36
C VAL A 169 6.08 -2.24 4.03
N VAL A 170 4.87 -1.67 4.11
CA VAL A 170 3.63 -2.37 4.49
C VAL A 170 2.75 -2.50 3.26
N GLY A 171 2.27 -3.71 2.99
CA GLY A 171 1.35 -4.01 1.91
C GLY A 171 0.04 -4.59 2.42
N THR A 172 -1.10 -4.09 1.93
CA THR A 172 -2.43 -4.61 2.28
C THR A 172 -3.23 -4.96 1.04
N ALA A 173 -3.95 -6.08 1.09
CA ALA A 173 -4.92 -6.46 0.06
C ALA A 173 -6.23 -5.67 0.17
N PHE A 174 -6.51 -5.10 1.33
CA PHE A 174 -7.68 -4.28 1.64
C PHE A 174 -7.34 -2.78 1.60
N HIS A 175 -8.37 -1.95 1.78
CA HIS A 175 -8.32 -0.50 1.69
C HIS A 175 -8.43 0.16 3.08
N PRO A 176 -7.33 0.38 3.81
CA PRO A 176 -7.37 1.03 5.12
C PRO A 176 -7.78 2.50 5.04
N GLU A 177 -7.61 3.15 3.90
CA GLU A 177 -7.99 4.54 3.63
C GLU A 177 -9.51 4.76 3.59
N LEU A 178 -10.29 3.70 3.36
CA LEU A 178 -11.76 3.77 3.28
C LEU A 178 -12.46 3.66 4.64
N THR A 179 -11.71 3.65 5.73
CA THR A 179 -12.24 3.65 7.09
C THR A 179 -11.77 4.88 7.86
N PRO A 180 -12.49 5.30 8.92
CA PRO A 180 -11.99 6.35 9.80
C PRO A 180 -10.84 5.87 10.71
N ASP A 181 -10.58 4.56 10.77
CA ASP A 181 -9.57 3.94 11.63
C ASP A 181 -8.17 4.11 11.03
N THR A 182 -7.29 4.83 11.71
CA THR A 182 -5.96 5.17 11.25
C THR A 182 -4.87 4.19 11.68
N ARG A 183 -5.20 3.14 12.44
CA ARG A 183 -4.22 2.25 13.07
C ARG A 183 -3.30 1.52 12.09
N VAL A 184 -3.78 1.17 10.88
CA VAL A 184 -2.88 0.60 9.83
C VAL A 184 -1.88 1.65 9.34
N HIS A 185 -2.29 2.92 9.20
CA HIS A 185 -1.38 4.02 8.86
C HIS A 185 -0.37 4.27 9.98
N ARG A 186 -0.78 4.14 11.27
CA ARG A 186 0.13 4.19 12.41
C ARG A 186 1.19 3.10 12.30
N VAL A 187 0.78 1.85 12.09
CA VAL A 187 1.69 0.70 11.92
C VAL A 187 2.65 0.91 10.75
N ALA A 188 2.20 1.55 9.67
CA ALA A 188 3.03 1.79 8.49
C ALA A 188 4.03 2.94 8.66
N PHE A 189 3.69 3.99 9.44
CA PHE A 189 4.42 5.26 9.37
C PHE A 189 4.87 5.83 10.71
N PHE A 190 4.33 5.36 11.84
CA PHE A 190 4.54 5.98 13.15
C PHE A 190 5.01 5.00 14.25
N ASP A 191 4.94 3.71 14.00
CA ASP A 191 5.49 2.70 14.91
C ASP A 191 6.98 2.46 14.55
N ASP A 192 7.88 2.77 15.52
CA ASP A 192 9.32 2.51 15.43
C ASP A 192 9.66 1.02 15.60
#